data_c253eef78a856f7cf06f321077e547cd
#
_entry.id   c253eef78a856f7cf06f321077e547cd
#
_cell.length_a   1.000
_cell.length_b   1.000
_cell.length_c   1.000
_cell.angle_alpha   90.00
_cell.angle_beta   90.00
_cell.angle_gamma   90.00
#
_symmetry.space_group_name_H-M   'P 1'
#
loop_
_entity.id
_entity.type
_entity.pdbx_description
1 polymer ?
#
loop_
_entity_poly.entity_id
_entity_poly.type
_entity_poly.pdbx_seq_one_letter_code
_entity_poly.pdbx_strand_id
1 'polypeptide(L)'
;MGIPASRSSQIADHASSLLHEAGPVRIRRCRYGVMAYIVHDSYIGRSLDLYGEFSPGEAALFAQLLRPGMTALDVGANMGAHTVLFAQKVGPQGRVIAYEPQRVIHQLLCANVMMNGHMNVEARHAAAGSEKSELKVPPVNYGAAGNYGSLALGGYQQGESVPIETIDSLQLPQCHFIKADVEGMESEVIKGAHETLKRCRPLLYVENDRREKSAALIELLFAADYRLYWHLSPYYTAENYFGNADNIFPGTISINMLAVPKESSLKIDGAREVKSADEDWRVVNAQPQ
;
A
#
# COMPACT_ATOMS: atom_id res chain seq x y z
N MET A 1 -33.56 -2.13 26.18
CA MET A 1 -32.91 -1.38 25.09
C MET A 1 -32.07 -2.38 24.31
N GLY A 2 -32.50 -2.67 23.07
CA GLY A 2 -31.93 -3.75 22.26
C GLY A 2 -30.55 -3.37 21.72
N ILE A 3 -29.63 -4.31 21.83
CA ILE A 3 -28.34 -4.29 21.16
C ILE A 3 -28.63 -4.33 19.65
N PRO A 4 -28.13 -3.39 18.82
CA PRO A 4 -28.31 -3.49 17.38
C PRO A 4 -27.60 -4.75 16.88
N ALA A 5 -28.33 -5.55 16.10
CA ALA A 5 -27.85 -6.76 15.47
C ALA A 5 -26.55 -6.50 14.71
N SER A 6 -25.57 -7.37 14.92
CA SER A 6 -24.32 -7.46 14.16
C SER A 6 -24.65 -7.39 12.67
N ARG A 7 -23.99 -6.47 11.94
CA ARG A 7 -23.93 -6.55 10.48
C ARG A 7 -23.30 -7.90 10.14
N SER A 8 -24.12 -8.88 9.78
CA SER A 8 -23.66 -10.05 9.09
C SER A 8 -22.91 -9.55 7.86
N SER A 9 -21.60 -9.79 7.80
CA SER A 9 -20.81 -9.58 6.60
C SER A 9 -21.46 -10.46 5.51
N GLN A 10 -22.18 -9.86 4.57
CA GLN A 10 -22.68 -10.60 3.44
C GLN A 10 -21.46 -11.07 2.66
N ILE A 11 -21.21 -12.37 2.72
CA ILE A 11 -20.23 -13.03 1.87
C ILE A 11 -20.72 -12.85 0.43
N ALA A 12 -19.93 -12.19 -0.41
CA ALA A 12 -20.26 -12.00 -1.81
C ALA A 12 -20.09 -13.32 -2.57
N ASP A 13 -21.03 -13.65 -3.44
CA ASP A 13 -20.88 -14.80 -4.31
C ASP A 13 -19.71 -14.60 -5.27
N HIS A 14 -18.67 -15.43 -5.13
CA HIS A 14 -17.47 -15.39 -5.95
C HIS A 14 -17.80 -15.52 -7.46
N ALA A 15 -18.71 -16.39 -7.85
CA ALA A 15 -19.06 -16.62 -9.26
C ALA A 15 -19.70 -15.37 -9.87
N SER A 16 -20.68 -14.77 -9.19
CA SER A 16 -21.38 -13.57 -9.67
C SER A 16 -20.55 -12.28 -9.60
N SER A 17 -19.39 -12.32 -8.92
CA SER A 17 -18.49 -11.17 -8.81
C SER A 17 -17.71 -10.89 -10.10
N LEU A 18 -17.51 -11.89 -10.97
CA LEU A 18 -16.79 -11.75 -12.24
C LEU A 18 -17.59 -10.91 -13.22
N LEU A 19 -17.02 -9.80 -13.68
CA LEU A 19 -17.65 -8.87 -14.61
C LEU A 19 -17.08 -8.99 -16.03
N HIS A 20 -15.78 -9.29 -16.14
CA HIS A 20 -15.10 -9.40 -17.43
C HIS A 20 -13.80 -10.21 -17.30
N GLU A 21 -13.42 -10.89 -18.39
CA GLU A 21 -12.14 -11.59 -18.53
C GLU A 21 -11.61 -11.42 -19.96
N ALA A 22 -10.36 -10.99 -20.11
CA ALA A 22 -9.69 -10.84 -21.39
C ALA A 22 -8.17 -11.10 -21.23
N GLY A 23 -7.69 -12.19 -21.81
CA GLY A 23 -6.29 -12.58 -21.66
C GLY A 23 -5.91 -12.77 -20.19
N PRO A 24 -4.84 -12.13 -19.70
CA PRO A 24 -4.43 -12.23 -18.29
C PRO A 24 -5.23 -11.33 -17.36
N VAL A 25 -6.13 -10.50 -17.86
CA VAL A 25 -6.86 -9.49 -17.07
C VAL A 25 -8.25 -10.00 -16.71
N ARG A 26 -8.59 -9.88 -15.43
CA ARG A 26 -9.96 -10.05 -14.91
C ARG A 26 -10.46 -8.78 -14.26
N ILE A 27 -11.79 -8.60 -14.30
CA ILE A 27 -12.49 -7.55 -13.58
C ILE A 27 -13.53 -8.19 -12.68
N ARG A 28 -13.46 -7.89 -11.37
CA ARG A 28 -14.39 -8.42 -10.37
C ARG A 28 -14.93 -7.32 -9.46
N ARG A 29 -16.10 -7.58 -8.87
CA ARG A 29 -16.57 -6.85 -7.68
C ARG A 29 -15.81 -7.38 -6.47
N CYS A 30 -15.01 -6.52 -5.85
CA CYS A 30 -14.19 -6.80 -4.69
C CYS A 30 -14.70 -5.98 -3.48
N ARG A 31 -14.13 -6.21 -2.29
CA ARG A 31 -14.54 -5.57 -1.03
C ARG A 31 -14.63 -4.03 -1.11
N TYR A 32 -13.67 -3.41 -1.79
CA TYR A 32 -13.56 -1.95 -1.86
C TYR A 32 -13.96 -1.37 -3.22
N GLY A 33 -14.53 -2.17 -4.10
CA GLY A 33 -15.03 -1.72 -5.40
C GLY A 33 -14.78 -2.69 -6.53
N VAL A 34 -14.95 -2.21 -7.76
CA VAL A 34 -14.64 -2.98 -8.96
C VAL A 34 -13.14 -2.92 -9.23
N MET A 35 -12.49 -4.07 -9.35
CA MET A 35 -11.05 -4.18 -9.54
C MET A 35 -10.72 -4.97 -10.81
N ALA A 36 -9.91 -4.35 -11.68
CA ALA A 36 -9.19 -5.04 -12.74
C ALA A 36 -7.80 -5.44 -12.21
N TYR A 37 -7.39 -6.66 -12.52
CA TYR A 37 -6.12 -7.20 -12.06
C TYR A 37 -5.59 -8.25 -13.04
N ILE A 38 -4.30 -8.58 -12.91
CA ILE A 38 -3.64 -9.64 -13.68
C ILE A 38 -3.70 -10.93 -12.87
N VAL A 39 -4.33 -11.98 -13.43
CA VAL A 39 -4.54 -13.28 -12.75
C VAL A 39 -3.25 -14.03 -12.46
N HIS A 40 -2.18 -13.71 -13.18
CA HIS A 40 -0.87 -14.33 -13.03
C HIS A 40 0.00 -13.65 -11.97
N ASP A 41 -0.45 -12.50 -11.43
CA ASP A 41 0.21 -11.87 -10.28
C ASP A 41 0.07 -12.75 -9.04
N SER A 42 1.22 -13.07 -8.43
CA SER A 42 1.31 -14.09 -7.37
C SER A 42 0.71 -13.65 -6.05
N TYR A 43 0.55 -12.34 -5.80
CA TYR A 43 0.07 -11.81 -4.53
C TYR A 43 -1.21 -10.99 -4.69
N ILE A 44 -1.14 -9.79 -5.23
CA ILE A 44 -2.30 -8.87 -5.30
C ILE A 44 -3.37 -9.44 -6.23
N GLY A 45 -2.99 -9.83 -7.45
CA GLY A 45 -3.90 -10.40 -8.41
C GLY A 45 -4.57 -11.68 -7.90
N ARG A 46 -3.78 -12.58 -7.29
CA ARG A 46 -4.31 -13.84 -6.70
C ARG A 46 -5.22 -13.56 -5.50
N SER A 47 -4.89 -12.57 -4.66
CA SER A 47 -5.74 -12.18 -3.54
C SER A 47 -7.07 -11.62 -4.01
N LEU A 48 -7.06 -10.71 -5.00
CA LEU A 48 -8.28 -10.16 -5.58
C LEU A 48 -9.13 -11.24 -6.26
N ASP A 49 -8.48 -12.19 -6.94
CA ASP A 49 -9.17 -13.31 -7.64
C ASP A 49 -9.84 -14.29 -6.67
N LEU A 50 -9.17 -14.66 -5.60
CA LEU A 50 -9.61 -15.71 -4.69
C LEU A 50 -10.34 -15.21 -3.45
N TYR A 51 -10.02 -14.01 -2.98
CA TYR A 51 -10.54 -13.47 -1.73
C TYR A 51 -11.36 -12.19 -1.91
N GLY A 52 -11.27 -11.53 -3.09
CA GLY A 52 -11.94 -10.26 -3.36
C GLY A 52 -11.37 -9.08 -2.54
N GLU A 53 -10.18 -9.24 -1.99
CA GLU A 53 -9.47 -8.21 -1.23
C GLU A 53 -7.98 -8.51 -1.17
N PHE A 54 -7.18 -7.51 -0.82
CA PHE A 54 -5.74 -7.64 -0.61
C PHE A 54 -5.35 -7.09 0.75
N SER A 55 -4.46 -7.80 1.45
CA SER A 55 -3.90 -7.43 2.76
C SER A 55 -4.94 -6.86 3.74
N PRO A 56 -5.87 -7.71 4.24
CA PRO A 56 -7.03 -7.25 5.02
C PRO A 56 -6.65 -6.51 6.30
N GLY A 57 -5.53 -6.86 6.93
CA GLY A 57 -5.03 -6.18 8.14
C GLY A 57 -4.56 -4.75 7.84
N GLU A 58 -3.85 -4.55 6.74
CA GLU A 58 -3.44 -3.21 6.29
C GLU A 58 -4.67 -2.37 5.92
N ALA A 59 -5.58 -2.94 5.14
CA ALA A 59 -6.82 -2.27 4.77
C ALA A 59 -7.64 -1.83 5.99
N ALA A 60 -7.71 -2.67 7.03
CA ALA A 60 -8.39 -2.36 8.29
C ALA A 60 -7.70 -1.20 9.04
N LEU A 61 -6.35 -1.19 9.08
CA LEU A 61 -5.57 -0.10 9.66
C LEU A 61 -5.79 1.21 8.89
N PHE A 62 -5.68 1.21 7.57
CA PHE A 62 -5.90 2.40 6.74
C PHE A 62 -7.32 2.95 6.90
N ALA A 63 -8.32 2.07 6.99
CA ALA A 63 -9.70 2.49 7.23
C ALA A 63 -9.89 3.18 8.59
N GLN A 64 -9.04 2.88 9.58
CA GLN A 64 -9.04 3.53 10.89
C GLN A 64 -8.24 4.84 10.91
N LEU A 65 -7.22 4.99 10.07
CA LEU A 65 -6.35 6.17 10.06
C LEU A 65 -6.88 7.29 9.15
N LEU A 66 -7.42 6.92 7.98
CA LEU A 66 -7.89 7.89 7.00
C LEU A 66 -9.26 8.48 7.36
N ARG A 67 -9.42 9.77 7.13
CA ARG A 67 -10.65 10.54 7.41
C ARG A 67 -11.05 11.39 6.20
N PRO A 68 -12.34 11.73 6.03
CA PRO A 68 -12.79 12.65 5.01
C PRO A 68 -12.02 13.98 5.02
N GLY A 69 -11.67 14.47 3.84
CA GLY A 69 -10.92 15.72 3.64
C GLY A 69 -9.40 15.57 3.71
N MET A 70 -8.85 14.41 4.08
CA MET A 70 -7.41 14.20 4.14
C MET A 70 -6.77 14.19 2.75
N THR A 71 -5.49 14.60 2.69
CA THR A 71 -4.57 14.35 1.58
C THR A 71 -3.70 13.13 1.95
N ALA A 72 -3.74 12.09 1.13
CA ALA A 72 -2.98 10.87 1.30
C ALA A 72 -2.11 10.57 0.07
N LEU A 73 -0.93 10.01 0.28
CA LEU A 73 -0.05 9.50 -0.77
C LEU A 73 0.01 7.97 -0.68
N ASP A 74 -0.08 7.32 -1.84
CA ASP A 74 0.12 5.87 -2.03
C ASP A 74 1.32 5.69 -2.97
N VAL A 75 2.51 5.54 -2.39
CA VAL A 75 3.76 5.38 -3.15
C VAL A 75 4.06 3.89 -3.28
N GLY A 76 4.14 3.42 -4.53
CA GLY A 76 4.09 2.01 -4.86
C GLY A 76 2.63 1.50 -4.85
N ALA A 77 1.76 2.24 -5.56
CA ALA A 77 0.32 1.99 -5.56
C ALA A 77 -0.07 0.67 -6.24
N ASN A 78 0.84 0.11 -7.02
CA ASN A 78 0.59 -1.08 -7.84
C ASN A 78 -0.72 -0.91 -8.65
N MET A 79 -1.56 -1.92 -8.78
CA MET A 79 -2.85 -1.81 -9.47
C MET A 79 -3.96 -1.10 -8.66
N GLY A 80 -3.60 -0.48 -7.53
CA GLY A 80 -4.49 0.43 -6.80
C GLY A 80 -5.40 -0.22 -5.76
N ALA A 81 -5.07 -1.42 -5.25
CA ALA A 81 -5.88 -2.10 -4.25
C ALA A 81 -6.09 -1.25 -2.98
N HIS A 82 -5.05 -0.56 -2.52
CA HIS A 82 -5.14 0.39 -1.41
C HIS A 82 -5.57 1.78 -1.86
N THR A 83 -5.16 2.24 -3.05
CA THR A 83 -5.54 3.55 -3.60
C THR A 83 -7.06 3.74 -3.64
N VAL A 84 -7.81 2.72 -4.10
CA VAL A 84 -9.27 2.75 -4.14
C VAL A 84 -9.87 2.90 -2.74
N LEU A 85 -9.35 2.16 -1.76
CA LEU A 85 -9.74 2.32 -0.35
C LEU A 85 -9.42 3.73 0.18
N PHE A 86 -8.22 4.25 -0.11
CA PHE A 86 -7.84 5.61 0.32
C PHE A 86 -8.81 6.64 -0.23
N ALA A 87 -9.11 6.57 -1.54
CA ALA A 87 -10.03 7.49 -2.20
C ALA A 87 -11.42 7.49 -1.56
N GLN A 88 -11.95 6.31 -1.21
CA GLN A 88 -13.21 6.18 -0.49
C GLN A 88 -13.16 6.82 0.91
N LYS A 89 -12.07 6.57 1.66
CA LYS A 89 -11.95 7.04 3.05
C LYS A 89 -11.75 8.53 3.16
N VAL A 90 -10.94 9.11 2.27
CA VAL A 90 -10.74 10.57 2.26
C VAL A 90 -11.92 11.31 1.61
N GLY A 91 -12.73 10.61 0.82
CA GLY A 91 -13.95 11.16 0.21
C GLY A 91 -13.69 12.25 -0.82
N PRO A 92 -14.74 12.82 -1.43
CA PRO A 92 -14.63 13.75 -2.57
C PRO A 92 -13.97 15.08 -2.21
N GLN A 93 -13.87 15.46 -0.94
CA GLN A 93 -13.18 16.65 -0.46
C GLN A 93 -11.72 16.39 -0.09
N GLY A 94 -11.31 15.12 -0.04
CA GLY A 94 -9.92 14.70 0.15
C GLY A 94 -9.20 14.54 -1.19
N ARG A 95 -7.93 14.20 -1.12
CA ARG A 95 -7.08 13.96 -2.28
C ARG A 95 -6.21 12.74 -2.06
N VAL A 96 -6.04 11.91 -3.09
CA VAL A 96 -5.05 10.85 -3.12
C VAL A 96 -4.10 11.09 -4.27
N ILE A 97 -2.79 10.94 -4.02
CA ILE A 97 -1.76 10.96 -5.05
C ILE A 97 -1.10 9.58 -5.03
N ALA A 98 -1.17 8.86 -6.13
CA ALA A 98 -0.70 7.49 -6.25
C ALA A 98 0.44 7.39 -7.27
N TYR A 99 1.56 6.79 -6.88
CA TYR A 99 2.74 6.61 -7.72
C TYR A 99 2.89 5.13 -8.09
N GLU A 100 3.00 4.87 -9.39
CA GLU A 100 3.29 3.53 -9.91
C GLU A 100 4.17 3.63 -11.16
N PRO A 101 5.41 3.15 -11.12
CA PRO A 101 6.36 3.27 -12.22
C PRO A 101 6.15 2.26 -13.36
N GLN A 102 5.56 1.09 -13.10
CA GLN A 102 5.34 0.09 -14.14
C GLN A 102 4.13 0.48 -15.02
N ARG A 103 4.36 0.82 -16.28
CA ARG A 103 3.34 1.34 -17.19
C ARG A 103 2.05 0.50 -17.24
N VAL A 104 2.16 -0.83 -17.38
CA VAL A 104 0.98 -1.70 -17.47
C VAL A 104 0.21 -1.74 -16.15
N ILE A 105 0.91 -1.77 -15.03
CA ILE A 105 0.32 -1.74 -13.69
C ILE A 105 -0.32 -0.38 -13.42
N HIS A 106 0.35 0.72 -13.81
CA HIS A 106 -0.24 2.07 -13.75
C HIS A 106 -1.52 2.20 -14.59
N GLN A 107 -1.60 1.56 -15.76
CA GLN A 107 -2.84 1.54 -16.55
C GLN A 107 -3.98 0.82 -15.81
N LEU A 108 -3.69 -0.26 -15.07
CA LEU A 108 -4.66 -0.91 -14.19
C LEU A 108 -5.07 -0.02 -13.02
N LEU A 109 -4.12 0.67 -12.39
CA LEU A 109 -4.40 1.66 -11.34
C LEU A 109 -5.37 2.74 -11.86
N CYS A 110 -5.08 3.33 -13.02
CA CYS A 110 -5.97 4.33 -13.63
C CYS A 110 -7.37 3.76 -13.91
N ALA A 111 -7.44 2.55 -14.47
CA ALA A 111 -8.71 1.88 -14.75
C ALA A 111 -9.51 1.64 -13.46
N ASN A 112 -8.87 1.16 -12.40
CA ASN A 112 -9.49 0.88 -11.10
C ASN A 112 -10.01 2.16 -10.44
N VAL A 113 -9.25 3.24 -10.49
CA VAL A 113 -9.68 4.56 -10.03
C VAL A 113 -10.94 5.03 -10.77
N MET A 114 -10.94 4.96 -12.10
CA MET A 114 -12.03 5.44 -12.94
C MET A 114 -13.28 4.57 -12.85
N MET A 115 -13.15 3.24 -12.83
CA MET A 115 -14.29 2.32 -12.68
C MET A 115 -15.06 2.51 -11.36
N ASN A 116 -14.39 3.04 -10.34
CA ASN A 116 -14.99 3.33 -9.04
C ASN A 116 -15.39 4.82 -8.88
N GLY A 117 -15.25 5.63 -9.92
CA GLY A 117 -15.68 7.04 -9.92
C GLY A 117 -14.84 7.94 -9.00
N HIS A 118 -13.58 7.59 -8.70
CA HIS A 118 -12.73 8.33 -7.78
C HIS A 118 -12.00 9.50 -8.47
N MET A 119 -12.70 10.63 -8.66
CA MET A 119 -12.15 11.84 -9.27
C MET A 119 -11.17 12.60 -8.37
N ASN A 120 -11.05 12.19 -7.12
CA ASN A 120 -10.14 12.73 -6.11
C ASN A 120 -8.76 12.05 -6.09
N VAL A 121 -8.47 11.19 -7.08
CA VAL A 121 -7.19 10.48 -7.21
C VAL A 121 -6.40 11.03 -8.39
N GLU A 122 -5.14 11.35 -8.14
CA GLU A 122 -4.13 11.67 -9.15
C GLU A 122 -3.16 10.49 -9.25
N ALA A 123 -3.26 9.68 -10.31
CA ALA A 123 -2.36 8.57 -10.58
C ALA A 123 -1.17 9.05 -11.43
N ARG A 124 0.04 8.86 -10.93
CA ARG A 124 1.30 9.28 -11.55
C ARG A 124 2.07 8.09 -12.10
N HIS A 125 2.37 8.10 -13.38
CA HIS A 125 3.30 7.15 -13.99
C HIS A 125 4.73 7.60 -13.71
N ALA A 126 5.16 7.41 -12.47
CA ALA A 126 6.44 7.86 -11.94
C ALA A 126 6.83 7.01 -10.72
N ALA A 127 8.09 6.99 -10.39
CA ALA A 127 8.58 6.58 -9.08
C ALA A 127 8.72 7.81 -8.17
N ALA A 128 8.75 7.60 -6.85
CA ALA A 128 9.17 8.62 -5.91
C ALA A 128 10.57 8.29 -5.36
N GLY A 129 11.38 9.32 -5.13
CA GLY A 129 12.73 9.15 -4.63
C GLY A 129 13.30 10.44 -4.03
N SER A 130 14.60 10.44 -3.69
CA SER A 130 15.28 11.53 -2.99
C SER A 130 15.59 12.74 -3.89
N GLU A 131 15.68 12.53 -5.19
CA GLU A 131 15.99 13.58 -6.17
C GLU A 131 15.28 13.33 -7.52
N LYS A 132 15.10 14.38 -8.29
CA LYS A 132 14.53 14.28 -9.63
C LYS A 132 15.55 13.63 -10.57
N SER A 133 15.17 12.49 -11.13
CA SER A 133 15.99 11.71 -12.06
C SER A 133 15.11 10.76 -12.87
N GLU A 134 15.70 9.74 -13.45
CA GLU A 134 14.99 8.68 -14.18
C GLU A 134 15.48 7.31 -13.72
N LEU A 135 14.59 6.33 -13.75
CA LEU A 135 14.93 4.93 -13.62
C LEU A 135 14.49 4.13 -14.86
N LYS A 136 15.03 2.92 -14.99
CA LYS A 136 14.62 1.97 -16.02
C LYS A 136 13.75 0.89 -15.42
N VAL A 137 12.57 0.71 -16.01
CA VAL A 137 11.67 -0.41 -15.72
C VAL A 137 11.91 -1.49 -16.77
N PRO A 138 12.41 -2.68 -16.41
CA PRO A 138 12.68 -3.74 -17.35
C PRO A 138 11.39 -4.27 -17.98
N PRO A 139 11.46 -4.93 -19.16
CA PRO A 139 10.32 -5.61 -19.72
C PRO A 139 9.80 -6.71 -18.79
N VAL A 140 8.49 -6.71 -18.53
CA VAL A 140 7.81 -7.70 -17.69
C VAL A 140 6.83 -8.52 -18.55
N ASN A 141 6.88 -9.85 -18.41
CA ASN A 141 5.93 -10.74 -19.07
C ASN A 141 4.69 -10.95 -18.19
N TYR A 142 3.69 -10.12 -18.33
CA TYR A 142 2.43 -10.21 -17.58
C TYR A 142 1.55 -11.43 -17.97
N GLY A 143 1.94 -12.20 -18.98
CA GLY A 143 1.29 -13.46 -19.34
C GLY A 143 1.82 -14.70 -18.59
N ALA A 144 2.87 -14.57 -17.78
CA ALA A 144 3.45 -15.63 -17.00
C ALA A 144 3.22 -15.38 -15.50
N ALA A 145 3.21 -16.45 -14.69
CA ALA A 145 3.12 -16.30 -13.23
C ALA A 145 4.35 -15.53 -12.69
N GLY A 146 4.12 -14.57 -11.81
CA GLY A 146 5.17 -13.76 -11.21
C GLY A 146 4.68 -12.81 -10.13
N ASN A 147 5.58 -12.32 -9.30
CA ASN A 147 5.30 -11.22 -8.39
C ASN A 147 5.66 -9.90 -9.09
N TYR A 148 4.67 -9.26 -9.69
CA TYR A 148 4.91 -8.00 -10.42
C TYR A 148 5.13 -6.81 -9.48
N GLY A 149 4.62 -6.90 -8.25
CA GLY A 149 4.82 -5.90 -7.21
C GLY A 149 6.25 -5.85 -6.67
N SER A 150 6.96 -6.99 -6.60
CA SER A 150 8.30 -7.09 -6.00
C SER A 150 9.46 -6.67 -6.92
N LEU A 151 9.19 -5.90 -7.96
CA LEU A 151 10.23 -5.45 -8.88
C LEU A 151 11.06 -4.35 -8.21
N ALA A 152 12.19 -4.74 -7.59
CA ALA A 152 13.15 -3.78 -7.05
C ALA A 152 13.72 -2.92 -8.18
N LEU A 153 13.37 -1.64 -8.20
CA LEU A 153 13.81 -0.69 -9.21
C LEU A 153 15.13 -0.01 -8.79
N GLY A 154 15.83 0.60 -9.75
CA GLY A 154 17.06 1.37 -9.48
C GLY A 154 18.36 0.69 -9.92
N GLY A 155 18.34 -0.60 -10.34
CA GLY A 155 19.53 -1.31 -10.82
C GLY A 155 19.56 -1.61 -12.32
N TYR A 156 18.49 -1.39 -13.03
CA TYR A 156 18.35 -1.75 -14.45
C TYR A 156 18.96 -0.70 -15.36
N GLN A 157 19.75 -1.16 -16.35
CA GLN A 157 20.35 -0.30 -17.37
C GLN A 157 19.49 -0.22 -18.66
N GLN A 158 18.56 -1.17 -18.82
CA GLN A 158 17.68 -1.26 -19.99
C GLN A 158 16.21 -1.35 -19.55
N GLY A 159 15.31 -0.83 -20.37
CA GLY A 159 13.88 -0.82 -20.10
C GLY A 159 13.24 0.52 -20.44
N GLU A 160 11.98 0.64 -20.09
CA GLU A 160 11.21 1.89 -20.20
C GLU A 160 11.77 2.94 -19.24
N SER A 161 12.03 4.15 -19.73
CA SER A 161 12.46 5.26 -18.87
C SER A 161 11.26 5.86 -18.17
N VAL A 162 11.34 5.94 -16.85
CA VAL A 162 10.27 6.46 -16.00
C VAL A 162 10.85 7.53 -15.07
N PRO A 163 10.19 8.70 -14.92
CA PRO A 163 10.69 9.76 -14.06
C PRO A 163 10.68 9.33 -12.60
N ILE A 164 11.69 9.79 -11.85
CA ILE A 164 11.68 9.85 -10.39
C ILE A 164 11.35 11.27 -9.98
N GLU A 165 10.35 11.42 -9.13
CA GLU A 165 9.93 12.69 -8.56
C GLU A 165 10.19 12.70 -7.04
N THR A 166 10.39 13.88 -6.46
CA THR A 166 10.40 14.02 -5.00
C THR A 166 9.00 14.39 -4.51
N ILE A 167 8.59 13.87 -3.35
CA ILE A 167 7.32 14.26 -2.73
C ILE A 167 7.31 15.76 -2.45
N ASP A 168 8.44 16.34 -2.08
CA ASP A 168 8.57 17.77 -1.82
C ASP A 168 8.31 18.63 -3.06
N SER A 169 8.56 18.09 -4.27
CA SER A 169 8.27 18.81 -5.52
C SER A 169 6.78 19.05 -5.77
N LEU A 170 5.90 18.30 -5.09
CA LEU A 170 4.44 18.48 -5.15
C LEU A 170 3.99 19.76 -4.42
N GLN A 171 4.83 20.34 -3.54
CA GLN A 171 4.53 21.52 -2.74
C GLN A 171 3.15 21.47 -2.07
N LEU A 172 2.79 20.29 -1.54
CA LEU A 172 1.47 20.06 -0.96
C LEU A 172 1.20 21.01 0.21
N PRO A 173 0.08 21.73 0.23
CA PRO A 173 -0.27 22.60 1.37
C PRO A 173 -0.50 21.79 2.64
N GLN A 174 -0.97 20.57 2.52
CA GLN A 174 -1.17 19.60 3.61
C GLN A 174 -0.96 18.18 3.09
N CYS A 175 -0.41 17.34 3.97
CA CYS A 175 -0.24 15.92 3.76
C CYS A 175 -0.50 15.23 5.10
N HIS A 176 -1.42 14.27 5.14
CA HIS A 176 -1.88 13.65 6.39
C HIS A 176 -1.40 12.22 6.53
N PHE A 177 -1.18 11.55 5.39
CA PHE A 177 -0.80 10.15 5.37
C PHE A 177 0.08 9.86 4.15
N ILE A 178 1.13 9.07 4.33
CA ILE A 178 1.98 8.56 3.25
C ILE A 178 2.18 7.07 3.47
N LYS A 179 1.73 6.23 2.51
CA LYS A 179 2.19 4.85 2.37
C LYS A 179 3.40 4.85 1.45
N ALA A 180 4.47 4.18 1.85
CA ALA A 180 5.64 3.92 1.01
C ALA A 180 5.96 2.42 1.06
N ASP A 181 5.76 1.76 -0.06
CA ASP A 181 5.97 0.34 -0.29
C ASP A 181 6.53 0.20 -1.71
N VAL A 182 7.85 0.34 -1.81
CA VAL A 182 8.60 0.57 -3.06
C VAL A 182 9.80 -0.36 -3.22
N GLU A 183 9.70 -1.53 -2.59
CA GLU A 183 10.61 -2.66 -2.80
C GLU A 183 12.09 -2.30 -2.51
N GLY A 184 12.29 -1.61 -1.37
CA GLY A 184 13.61 -1.28 -0.84
C GLY A 184 14.10 0.12 -1.22
N MET A 185 13.25 1.01 -1.74
CA MET A 185 13.55 2.42 -1.98
C MET A 185 12.86 3.36 -0.96
N GLU A 186 12.33 2.83 0.15
CA GLU A 186 11.56 3.57 1.16
C GLU A 186 12.38 4.73 1.75
N SER A 187 13.65 4.49 2.05
CA SER A 187 14.56 5.54 2.54
C SER A 187 14.70 6.70 1.54
N GLU A 188 14.73 6.41 0.23
CA GLU A 188 14.83 7.46 -0.79
C GLU A 188 13.51 8.25 -0.90
N VAL A 189 12.37 7.60 -0.76
CA VAL A 189 11.05 8.27 -0.69
C VAL A 189 11.00 9.21 0.51
N ILE A 190 11.43 8.76 1.70
CA ILE A 190 11.44 9.55 2.93
C ILE A 190 12.38 10.75 2.82
N LYS A 191 13.57 10.58 2.23
CA LYS A 191 14.50 11.69 1.95
C LYS A 191 13.88 12.73 1.01
N GLY A 192 13.19 12.29 -0.05
CA GLY A 192 12.52 13.17 -1.00
C GLY A 192 11.23 13.81 -0.48
N ALA A 193 10.82 13.48 0.74
CA ALA A 193 9.68 14.05 1.45
C ALA A 193 10.09 14.95 2.63
N HIS A 194 11.38 15.24 2.80
CA HIS A 194 11.93 15.89 4.00
C HIS A 194 11.16 17.15 4.43
N GLU A 195 10.95 18.09 3.52
CA GLU A 195 10.23 19.34 3.82
C GLU A 195 8.74 19.09 4.09
N THR A 196 8.15 18.12 3.39
CA THR A 196 6.75 17.71 3.61
C THR A 196 6.59 17.08 4.98
N LEU A 197 7.50 16.19 5.40
CA LEU A 197 7.49 15.58 6.72
C LEU A 197 7.66 16.61 7.83
N LYS A 198 8.57 17.56 7.65
CA LYS A 198 8.81 18.63 8.62
C LYS A 198 7.61 19.56 8.78
N ARG A 199 6.96 19.94 7.68
CA ARG A 199 5.88 20.91 7.66
C ARG A 199 4.51 20.32 7.97
N CYS A 200 4.20 19.15 7.37
CA CYS A 200 2.86 18.57 7.44
C CYS A 200 2.72 17.51 8.54
N ARG A 201 3.81 16.92 9.00
CA ARG A 201 3.82 15.89 10.04
C ARG A 201 2.84 14.74 9.78
N PRO A 202 2.83 14.13 8.57
CA PRO A 202 1.90 13.05 8.25
C PRO A 202 2.14 11.80 9.09
N LEU A 203 1.13 10.95 9.23
CA LEU A 203 1.36 9.55 9.56
C LEU A 203 2.04 8.87 8.36
N LEU A 204 3.00 7.97 8.65
CA LEU A 204 3.68 7.21 7.60
C LEU A 204 3.40 5.72 7.81
N TYR A 205 3.18 5.01 6.72
CA TYR A 205 3.11 3.57 6.69
C TYR A 205 4.15 3.07 5.69
N VAL A 206 5.18 2.38 6.18
CA VAL A 206 6.39 2.14 5.40
C VAL A 206 6.71 0.65 5.44
N GLU A 207 6.90 0.04 4.25
CA GLU A 207 7.41 -1.33 4.17
C GLU A 207 8.82 -1.41 4.76
N ASN A 208 9.08 -2.46 5.55
CA ASN A 208 10.39 -2.68 6.17
C ASN A 208 10.72 -4.18 6.25
N ASP A 209 10.68 -4.85 5.12
CA ASP A 209 10.95 -6.27 4.97
C ASP A 209 12.42 -6.58 4.65
N ARG A 210 13.19 -5.60 4.16
CA ARG A 210 14.59 -5.71 3.73
C ARG A 210 15.53 -5.54 4.93
N ARG A 211 16.00 -6.67 5.48
CA ARG A 211 16.83 -6.69 6.69
C ARG A 211 18.04 -5.76 6.59
N GLU A 212 18.72 -5.78 5.46
CA GLU A 212 19.94 -5.00 5.23
C GLU A 212 19.70 -3.49 5.13
N LYS A 213 18.44 -3.07 4.95
CA LYS A 213 18.02 -1.66 4.85
C LYS A 213 17.26 -1.18 6.07
N SER A 214 16.77 -2.11 6.90
CA SER A 214 15.86 -1.84 8.02
C SER A 214 16.44 -0.86 9.02
N ALA A 215 17.66 -1.07 9.49
CA ALA A 215 18.30 -0.19 10.48
C ALA A 215 18.40 1.25 9.98
N ALA A 216 18.85 1.45 8.75
CA ALA A 216 18.99 2.78 8.15
C ALA A 216 17.64 3.49 7.98
N LEU A 217 16.58 2.76 7.63
CA LEU A 217 15.22 3.30 7.51
C LEU A 217 14.68 3.71 8.89
N ILE A 218 14.87 2.88 9.92
CA ILE A 218 14.46 3.18 11.30
C ILE A 218 15.18 4.42 11.80
N GLU A 219 16.52 4.51 11.63
CA GLU A 219 17.32 5.68 12.03
C GLU A 219 16.82 6.96 11.35
N LEU A 220 16.53 6.89 10.04
CA LEU A 220 16.01 8.03 9.28
C LEU A 220 14.67 8.54 9.86
N LEU A 221 13.77 7.63 10.20
CA LEU A 221 12.47 7.97 10.78
C LEU A 221 12.58 8.48 12.22
N PHE A 222 13.50 7.93 13.04
CA PHE A 222 13.78 8.47 14.37
C PHE A 222 14.39 9.87 14.31
N ALA A 223 15.29 10.12 13.35
CA ALA A 223 15.89 11.44 13.14
C ALA A 223 14.86 12.49 12.65
N ALA A 224 13.77 12.04 12.02
CA ALA A 224 12.65 12.88 11.64
C ALA A 224 11.61 13.08 12.77
N ASP A 225 11.92 12.65 14.00
CA ASP A 225 11.07 12.74 15.18
C ASP A 225 9.75 11.97 15.08
N TYR A 226 9.83 10.70 14.66
CA TYR A 226 8.71 9.77 14.68
C TYR A 226 8.87 8.68 15.75
N ARG A 227 7.74 8.22 16.30
CA ARG A 227 7.60 6.95 17.05
C ARG A 227 7.20 5.89 16.03
N LEU A 228 7.80 4.72 16.11
CA LEU A 228 7.60 3.64 15.14
C LEU A 228 6.95 2.44 15.81
N TYR A 229 6.05 1.79 15.07
CA TYR A 229 5.32 0.59 15.53
C TYR A 229 5.35 -0.46 14.43
N TRP A 230 5.77 -1.67 14.77
CA TRP A 230 5.67 -2.81 13.84
C TRP A 230 4.21 -3.12 13.54
N HIS A 231 3.89 -3.30 12.26
CA HIS A 231 2.62 -3.81 11.79
C HIS A 231 2.86 -5.00 10.85
N LEU A 232 2.57 -6.20 11.34
CA LEU A 232 2.73 -7.46 10.64
C LEU A 232 1.35 -7.94 10.24
N SER A 233 1.05 -7.97 8.94
CA SER A 233 -0.28 -8.28 8.43
C SER A 233 -0.27 -9.55 7.58
N PRO A 234 -1.01 -10.61 7.96
CA PRO A 234 -1.21 -11.77 7.12
C PRO A 234 -1.94 -11.40 5.81
N TYR A 235 -1.55 -12.03 4.71
CA TYR A 235 -2.22 -11.84 3.42
C TYR A 235 -3.58 -12.53 3.33
N TYR A 236 -3.84 -13.46 4.23
CA TYR A 236 -5.08 -14.22 4.29
C TYR A 236 -5.84 -14.00 5.61
N THR A 237 -7.15 -13.94 5.50
CA THR A 237 -8.09 -14.09 6.61
C THR A 237 -9.22 -15.04 6.22
N ALA A 238 -9.71 -15.84 7.15
CA ALA A 238 -10.87 -16.70 6.92
C ALA A 238 -12.16 -15.88 6.67
N GLU A 239 -12.19 -14.63 7.14
CA GLU A 239 -13.30 -13.67 6.94
C GLU A 239 -13.12 -12.83 5.68
N ASN A 240 -12.45 -13.37 4.63
CA ASN A 240 -12.25 -12.66 3.38
C ASN A 240 -13.58 -12.42 2.65
N TYR A 241 -13.57 -11.47 1.71
CA TYR A 241 -14.81 -10.98 1.08
C TYR A 241 -15.62 -12.05 0.34
N PHE A 242 -14.95 -13.04 -0.24
CA PHE A 242 -15.62 -14.16 -0.91
C PHE A 242 -15.88 -15.37 0.00
N GLY A 243 -15.45 -15.35 1.27
CA GLY A 243 -15.58 -16.47 2.21
C GLY A 243 -14.79 -17.72 1.77
N ASN A 244 -13.74 -17.55 0.99
CA ASN A 244 -12.91 -18.64 0.55
C ASN A 244 -12.06 -19.17 1.73
N ALA A 245 -12.26 -20.44 2.07
CA ALA A 245 -11.56 -21.09 3.19
C ALA A 245 -10.13 -21.52 2.86
N ASP A 246 -9.76 -21.59 1.56
CA ASP A 246 -8.45 -22.06 1.12
C ASP A 246 -7.40 -20.95 1.33
N ASN A 247 -6.47 -21.18 2.25
CA ASN A 247 -5.34 -20.28 2.45
C ASN A 247 -4.18 -20.65 1.50
N ILE A 248 -4.03 -19.88 0.41
CA ILE A 248 -2.89 -20.05 -0.53
C ILE A 248 -1.62 -19.29 -0.09
N PHE A 249 -1.68 -18.55 1.03
CA PHE A 249 -0.56 -17.78 1.59
C PHE A 249 -0.20 -18.22 3.02
N PRO A 250 0.01 -19.52 3.28
CA PRO A 250 0.29 -20.00 4.64
C PRO A 250 1.59 -19.37 5.16
N GLY A 251 1.49 -18.66 6.30
CA GLY A 251 2.64 -18.00 6.91
C GLY A 251 3.17 -16.76 6.19
N THR A 252 2.54 -16.34 5.08
CA THR A 252 2.94 -15.12 4.37
C THR A 252 2.35 -13.90 5.06
N ILE A 253 3.21 -12.95 5.39
CA ILE A 253 2.86 -11.68 6.04
C ILE A 253 3.52 -10.51 5.31
N SER A 254 2.89 -9.38 5.29
CA SER A 254 3.56 -8.12 4.99
C SER A 254 4.21 -7.55 6.26
N ILE A 255 5.34 -6.89 6.09
CA ILE A 255 6.17 -6.41 7.18
C ILE A 255 6.35 -4.91 7.01
N ASN A 256 5.65 -4.17 7.85
CA ASN A 256 5.58 -2.72 7.74
C ASN A 256 5.78 -2.05 9.10
N MET A 257 6.01 -0.76 9.07
CA MET A 257 6.00 0.10 10.24
C MET A 257 4.98 1.22 10.06
N LEU A 258 4.18 1.47 11.11
CA LEU A 258 3.44 2.70 11.26
C LEU A 258 4.32 3.71 12.01
N ALA A 259 4.60 4.85 11.39
CA ALA A 259 5.34 5.94 11.98
C ALA A 259 4.37 7.08 12.36
N VAL A 260 4.42 7.49 13.62
CA VAL A 260 3.56 8.51 14.21
C VAL A 260 4.43 9.66 14.70
N PRO A 261 4.17 10.93 14.31
CA PRO A 261 4.93 12.07 14.83
C PRO A 261 5.00 12.04 16.36
N LYS A 262 6.17 12.32 16.97
CA LYS A 262 6.36 12.24 18.42
C LYS A 262 5.40 13.13 19.21
N GLU A 263 5.07 14.30 18.66
CA GLU A 263 4.14 15.26 19.25
C GLU A 263 2.66 14.86 19.10
N SER A 264 2.35 13.87 18.28
CA SER A 264 0.97 13.39 18.09
C SER A 264 0.44 12.70 19.35
N SER A 265 -0.79 13.02 19.73
CA SER A 265 -1.52 12.36 20.81
C SER A 265 -2.10 11.00 20.42
N LEU A 266 -1.94 10.58 19.17
CA LEU A 266 -2.43 9.29 18.69
C LEU A 266 -1.76 8.15 19.46
N LYS A 267 -2.57 7.31 20.09
CA LYS A 267 -2.14 6.09 20.77
C LYS A 267 -2.37 4.91 19.84
N ILE A 268 -1.39 4.02 19.79
CA ILE A 268 -1.47 2.79 19.01
C ILE A 268 -1.53 1.64 20.02
N ASP A 269 -2.73 1.10 20.19
CA ASP A 269 -2.96 -0.02 21.12
C ASP A 269 -2.68 -1.35 20.41
N GLY A 270 -2.06 -2.28 21.13
CA GLY A 270 -1.79 -3.64 20.64
C GLY A 270 -0.64 -3.76 19.63
N ALA A 271 0.00 -2.66 19.23
CA ALA A 271 1.18 -2.71 18.38
C ALA A 271 2.48 -2.54 19.20
N ARG A 272 3.52 -3.28 18.80
CA ARG A 272 4.82 -3.17 19.43
C ARG A 272 5.58 -1.96 18.88
N GLU A 273 5.96 -1.06 19.79
CA GLU A 273 6.80 0.09 19.48
C GLU A 273 8.26 -0.34 19.25
N VAL A 274 8.84 0.15 18.15
CA VAL A 274 10.27 -0.01 17.83
C VAL A 274 11.09 0.88 18.78
N LYS A 275 12.07 0.31 19.46
CA LYS A 275 12.88 1.03 20.47
C LYS A 275 14.28 1.38 19.99
N SER A 276 14.83 0.62 19.05
CA SER A 276 16.15 0.88 18.47
C SER A 276 16.20 0.49 17.00
N ALA A 277 17.17 1.01 16.28
CA ALA A 277 17.38 0.68 14.87
C ALA A 277 17.82 -0.78 14.63
N ASP A 278 18.38 -1.42 15.66
CA ASP A 278 18.84 -2.81 15.58
C ASP A 278 17.72 -3.83 15.80
N GLU A 279 16.47 -3.38 16.06
CA GLU A 279 15.37 -4.30 16.24
C GLU A 279 15.03 -5.02 14.93
N ASP A 280 14.98 -6.36 15.01
CA ASP A 280 14.54 -7.22 13.91
C ASP A 280 13.12 -7.72 14.22
N TRP A 281 12.17 -7.50 13.32
CA TRP A 281 10.78 -7.95 13.45
C TRP A 281 10.64 -9.47 13.67
N ARG A 282 11.61 -10.28 13.24
CA ARG A 282 11.63 -11.74 13.45
C ARG A 282 11.80 -12.10 14.92
N VAL A 283 12.62 -11.34 15.63
CA VAL A 283 12.82 -11.51 17.08
C VAL A 283 11.56 -11.08 17.84
N VAL A 284 10.84 -10.12 17.30
CA VAL A 284 9.57 -9.61 17.84
C VAL A 284 8.49 -10.67 17.84
N ASN A 285 8.39 -11.47 16.78
CA ASN A 285 7.41 -12.56 16.66
C ASN A 285 7.77 -13.83 17.46
N ALA A 286 9.01 -13.97 17.89
CA ALA A 286 9.45 -15.13 18.68
C ALA A 286 9.13 -15.03 20.19
N GLN A 287 8.66 -13.86 20.65
CA GLN A 287 8.22 -13.69 22.04
C GLN A 287 6.70 -13.89 22.15
N PRO A 288 6.21 -14.81 23.00
CA PRO A 288 4.79 -14.95 23.24
C PRO A 288 4.22 -13.64 23.81
N GLN A 289 3.05 -13.25 23.28
CA GLN A 289 2.24 -12.14 23.80
C GLN A 289 1.70 -12.45 25.19
#